data_ac4311651c424b80d281b82ab6c130ad
#
_entry.id   ac4311651c424b80d281b82ab6c130ad
#
_cell.length_a   1.000
_cell.length_b   1.000
_cell.length_c   1.000
_cell.angle_alpha   90.00
_cell.angle_beta   90.00
_cell.angle_gamma   90.00
#
_symmetry.space_group_name_H-M   'P 1'
#
loop_
_entity.id
_entity.type
_entity.pdbx_description
1 polymer ?
#
loop_
_entity_poly.entity_id
_entity_poly.type
_entity_poly.pdbx_seq_one_letter_code
_entity_poly.pdbx_strand_id
1 'polypeptide(L)'
;MTQSEFDAWSAGQSYEHYMGRWSRKIASRFVGWVDPPQNADWLEIGCGTGALTEAILATANPRSIVSTDKSEDFITHAAAQIADDRVSFKVAEATDIPLADASVDWVVSALVLNFIPDKLKALDEMRRVLRPNGTAAFYVWDYPSGGMGFIDAFWKSAAAIDPEAAQLDESERFPFCQKEGLDQLCRDAGATDTEIVAIEEETRFPDFEAFWHPFTLGAGPAPGYVKSLPDERQQMLKDHLADKLGASGPVSLPARAWAVKLKWR
;
A
#
# COMPACT_ATOMS: atom_id res chain seq x y z
N MET A 1 -0.07 21.22 -11.34
CA MET A 1 0.74 20.03 -11.02
C MET A 1 0.10 18.81 -11.67
N THR A 2 0.89 17.92 -12.24
CA THR A 2 0.37 16.67 -12.84
C THR A 2 0.11 15.64 -11.76
N GLN A 3 -0.79 14.67 -12.04
CA GLN A 3 -1.13 13.59 -11.10
C GLN A 3 0.11 12.78 -10.62
N SER A 4 1.11 12.65 -11.49
CA SER A 4 2.39 12.00 -11.15
C SER A 4 3.26 12.75 -10.13
N GLU A 5 3.09 14.07 -9.99
CA GLU A 5 3.81 14.86 -9.00
C GLU A 5 3.27 14.65 -7.58
N PHE A 6 1.98 14.34 -7.43
CA PHE A 6 1.36 14.01 -6.14
C PHE A 6 1.65 12.57 -5.71
N ASP A 7 1.91 11.66 -6.65
CA ASP A 7 2.28 10.27 -6.36
C ASP A 7 3.80 10.10 -6.10
N ALA A 8 4.53 11.19 -5.94
CA ALA A 8 5.94 11.14 -5.58
C ALA A 8 6.10 10.71 -4.12
N TRP A 9 6.43 9.45 -3.94
CA TRP A 9 6.79 8.88 -2.65
C TRP A 9 8.30 8.99 -2.45
N SER A 10 8.73 9.56 -1.34
CA SER A 10 10.14 9.53 -0.93
C SER A 10 10.32 8.51 0.19
N ALA A 11 11.36 7.70 0.09
CA ALA A 11 11.76 6.78 1.15
C ALA A 11 12.19 7.57 2.39
N GLY A 12 11.83 7.08 3.56
CA GLY A 12 12.33 7.60 4.82
C GLY A 12 11.26 7.93 5.85
N GLN A 13 11.63 8.74 6.83
CA GLN A 13 10.80 9.03 8.01
C GLN A 13 9.43 9.62 7.67
N SER A 14 9.31 10.43 6.63
CA SER A 14 8.03 11.02 6.22
C SER A 14 6.99 9.98 5.84
N TYR A 15 7.39 8.96 5.05
CA TYR A 15 6.51 7.83 4.71
C TYR A 15 6.13 7.02 5.94
N GLU A 16 7.10 6.70 6.81
CA GLU A 16 6.86 5.92 8.03
C GLU A 16 5.88 6.63 8.98
N HIS A 17 5.98 7.95 9.13
CA HIS A 17 5.05 8.73 9.93
C HIS A 17 3.65 8.85 9.32
N TYR A 18 3.56 8.88 7.99
CA TYR A 18 2.29 9.03 7.28
C TYR A 18 1.54 7.69 7.19
N MET A 19 2.16 6.65 6.62
CA MET A 19 1.49 5.37 6.31
C MET A 19 2.19 4.15 6.92
N GLY A 20 3.52 4.19 7.10
CA GLY A 20 4.34 3.03 7.41
C GLY A 20 3.93 2.29 8.67
N ARG A 21 3.60 3.03 9.74
CA ARG A 21 3.15 2.43 11.02
C ARG A 21 1.86 1.60 10.90
N TRP A 22 0.99 1.93 9.95
CA TRP A 22 -0.24 1.18 9.69
C TRP A 22 0.01 0.03 8.73
N SER A 23 0.82 0.26 7.69
CA SER A 23 1.18 -0.79 6.73
C SER A 23 1.90 -1.96 7.40
N ARG A 24 2.76 -1.73 8.40
CA ARG A 24 3.43 -2.81 9.17
C ARG A 24 2.44 -3.70 9.92
N LYS A 25 1.38 -3.13 10.51
CA LYS A 25 0.35 -3.91 11.19
C LYS A 25 -0.45 -4.77 10.22
N ILE A 26 -0.86 -4.18 9.10
CA ILE A 26 -1.57 -4.91 8.04
C ILE A 26 -0.68 -6.00 7.45
N ALA A 27 0.61 -5.72 7.17
CA ALA A 27 1.56 -6.69 6.63
C ALA A 27 1.66 -7.94 7.53
N SER A 28 1.78 -7.75 8.84
CA SER A 28 1.85 -8.85 9.81
C SER A 28 0.59 -9.73 9.79
N ARG A 29 -0.60 -9.11 9.76
CA ARG A 29 -1.88 -9.83 9.66
C ARG A 29 -2.05 -10.51 8.31
N PHE A 30 -1.61 -9.86 7.23
CA PHE A 30 -1.65 -10.40 5.89
C PHE A 30 -0.83 -11.69 5.77
N VAL A 31 0.41 -11.70 6.25
CA VAL A 31 1.25 -12.91 6.22
C VAL A 31 0.64 -14.02 7.07
N GLY A 32 0.06 -13.68 8.23
CA GLY A 32 -0.67 -14.66 9.06
C GLY A 32 -1.90 -15.25 8.36
N TRP A 33 -2.65 -14.46 7.58
CA TRP A 33 -3.80 -14.95 6.81
C TRP A 33 -3.38 -15.78 5.59
N VAL A 34 -2.32 -15.38 4.90
CA VAL A 34 -1.77 -16.11 3.75
C VAL A 34 -1.39 -17.53 4.16
N ASP A 35 -0.90 -17.73 5.40
CA ASP A 35 -0.50 -19.01 6.00
C ASP A 35 0.43 -19.83 5.07
N PRO A 36 1.59 -19.31 4.70
CA PRO A 36 2.48 -19.94 3.74
C PRO A 36 3.25 -21.10 4.37
N PRO A 37 3.63 -22.11 3.58
CA PRO A 37 4.56 -23.14 4.04
C PRO A 37 5.94 -22.53 4.35
N GLN A 38 6.65 -23.14 5.31
CA GLN A 38 8.03 -22.76 5.59
C GLN A 38 8.98 -23.12 4.44
N ASN A 39 10.13 -22.46 4.39
CA ASN A 39 11.18 -22.70 3.39
C ASN A 39 10.75 -22.47 1.94
N ALA A 40 9.78 -21.58 1.70
CA ALA A 40 9.37 -21.17 0.38
C ALA A 40 10.30 -20.08 -0.20
N ASP A 41 10.37 -19.99 -1.54
CA ASP A 41 11.00 -18.89 -2.25
C ASP A 41 9.94 -17.81 -2.58
N TRP A 42 10.27 -16.56 -2.30
CA TRP A 42 9.35 -15.43 -2.42
C TRP A 42 9.85 -14.38 -3.39
N LEU A 43 8.91 -13.78 -4.09
CA LEU A 43 9.07 -12.48 -4.73
C LEU A 43 8.14 -11.48 -4.06
N GLU A 44 8.65 -10.34 -3.65
CA GLU A 44 7.87 -9.19 -3.22
C GLU A 44 7.97 -8.08 -4.27
N ILE A 45 6.83 -7.55 -4.71
CA ILE A 45 6.71 -6.47 -5.69
C ILE A 45 6.29 -5.19 -4.98
N GLY A 46 7.12 -4.14 -5.10
CA GLY A 46 6.90 -2.86 -4.44
C GLY A 46 7.17 -2.93 -2.94
N CYS A 47 8.39 -3.29 -2.55
CA CYS A 47 8.74 -3.50 -1.14
C CYS A 47 8.74 -2.21 -0.31
N GLY A 48 8.83 -1.03 -0.95
CA GLY A 48 8.87 0.25 -0.26
C GLY A 48 9.94 0.30 0.82
N THR A 49 9.55 0.60 2.07
CA THR A 49 10.44 0.62 3.23
C THR A 49 10.67 -0.76 3.87
N GLY A 50 10.18 -1.86 3.26
CA GLY A 50 10.42 -3.22 3.71
C GLY A 50 9.41 -3.79 4.72
N ALA A 51 8.26 -3.16 4.90
CA ALA A 51 7.27 -3.58 5.90
C ALA A 51 6.77 -5.03 5.70
N LEU A 52 6.50 -5.43 4.45
CA LEU A 52 6.07 -6.79 4.15
C LEU A 52 7.24 -7.77 4.15
N THR A 53 8.44 -7.36 3.67
CA THR A 53 9.67 -8.16 3.78
C THR A 53 9.93 -8.57 5.24
N GLU A 54 9.88 -7.61 6.17
CA GLU A 54 10.06 -7.91 7.61
C GLU A 54 8.98 -8.84 8.16
N ALA A 55 7.72 -8.65 7.77
CA ALA A 55 6.63 -9.53 8.21
C ALA A 55 6.81 -10.96 7.71
N ILE A 56 7.27 -11.16 6.46
CA ILE A 56 7.59 -12.48 5.91
C ILE A 56 8.75 -13.13 6.68
N LEU A 57 9.83 -12.40 6.92
CA LEU A 57 10.98 -12.89 7.69
C LEU A 57 10.59 -13.33 9.10
N ALA A 58 9.76 -12.54 9.76
CA ALA A 58 9.33 -12.80 11.13
C ALA A 58 8.37 -13.99 11.28
N THR A 59 7.56 -14.28 10.24
CA THR A 59 6.42 -15.20 10.39
C THR A 59 6.55 -16.46 9.52
N ALA A 60 7.04 -16.32 8.28
CA ALA A 60 6.96 -17.39 7.28
C ALA A 60 8.23 -18.27 7.19
N ASN A 61 9.32 -17.89 7.86
CA ASN A 61 10.63 -18.57 7.75
C ASN A 61 10.97 -18.91 6.28
N PRO A 62 11.14 -17.91 5.41
CA PRO A 62 11.39 -18.10 3.98
C PRO A 62 12.77 -18.74 3.73
N ARG A 63 12.91 -19.46 2.59
CA ARG A 63 14.21 -19.89 2.08
C ARG A 63 14.94 -18.71 1.44
N SER A 64 14.22 -17.93 0.63
CA SER A 64 14.71 -16.72 0.02
C SER A 64 13.60 -15.72 -0.24
N ILE A 65 13.92 -14.43 -0.25
CA ILE A 65 13.04 -13.34 -0.66
C ILE A 65 13.80 -12.49 -1.69
N VAL A 66 13.20 -12.30 -2.86
CA VAL A 66 13.60 -11.25 -3.79
C VAL A 66 12.62 -10.11 -3.62
N SER A 67 13.04 -9.01 -2.98
CA SER A 67 12.21 -7.81 -2.79
C SER A 67 12.53 -6.79 -3.88
N THR A 68 11.50 -6.37 -4.61
CA THR A 68 11.65 -5.43 -5.73
C THR A 68 10.88 -4.15 -5.49
N ASP A 69 11.41 -3.05 -6.00
CA ASP A 69 10.70 -1.76 -6.11
C ASP A 69 11.21 -1.02 -7.34
N LYS A 70 10.38 -0.20 -7.97
CA LYS A 70 10.81 0.65 -9.10
C LYS A 70 11.70 1.81 -8.65
N SER A 71 11.61 2.21 -7.38
CA SER A 71 12.37 3.30 -6.80
C SER A 71 13.67 2.80 -6.19
N GLU A 72 14.79 3.29 -6.71
CA GLU A 72 16.12 3.02 -6.17
C GLU A 72 16.27 3.53 -4.73
N ASP A 73 15.59 4.64 -4.38
CA ASP A 73 15.62 5.20 -3.02
C ASP A 73 14.96 4.24 -2.01
N PHE A 74 13.82 3.62 -2.37
CA PHE A 74 13.19 2.61 -1.53
C PHE A 74 14.05 1.36 -1.39
N ILE A 75 14.64 0.89 -2.48
CA ILE A 75 15.54 -0.27 -2.45
C ILE A 75 16.75 0.01 -1.55
N THR A 76 17.38 1.17 -1.68
CA THR A 76 18.52 1.57 -0.85
C THR A 76 18.12 1.66 0.62
N HIS A 77 16.97 2.26 0.92
CA HIS A 77 16.45 2.38 2.27
C HIS A 77 16.16 1.02 2.90
N ALA A 78 15.41 0.15 2.21
CA ALA A 78 15.04 -1.17 2.70
C ALA A 78 16.28 -2.06 2.93
N ALA A 79 17.24 -2.06 2.00
CA ALA A 79 18.49 -2.81 2.13
C ALA A 79 19.35 -2.33 3.31
N ALA A 80 19.30 -1.05 3.66
CA ALA A 80 20.01 -0.53 4.82
C ALA A 80 19.36 -0.91 6.16
N GLN A 81 18.05 -1.19 6.18
CA GLN A 81 17.31 -1.54 7.39
C GLN A 81 17.24 -3.06 7.61
N ILE A 82 17.19 -3.85 6.55
CA ILE A 82 16.97 -5.30 6.61
C ILE A 82 18.26 -6.02 6.20
N ALA A 83 19.06 -6.38 7.21
CA ALA A 83 20.29 -7.14 7.03
C ALA A 83 20.03 -8.64 7.32
N ASP A 84 19.48 -9.35 6.32
CA ASP A 84 19.21 -10.80 6.39
C ASP A 84 19.68 -11.45 5.08
N ASP A 85 20.55 -12.46 5.19
CA ASP A 85 21.16 -13.14 4.04
C ASP A 85 20.14 -13.83 3.11
N ARG A 86 18.92 -14.05 3.58
CA ARG A 86 17.82 -14.62 2.79
C ARG A 86 17.15 -13.60 1.87
N VAL A 87 17.43 -12.30 2.03
CA VAL A 87 16.78 -11.23 1.27
C VAL A 87 17.74 -10.64 0.24
N SER A 88 17.26 -10.47 -0.97
CA SER A 88 17.94 -9.68 -2.01
C SER A 88 17.02 -8.56 -2.51
N PHE A 89 17.55 -7.34 -2.56
CA PHE A 89 16.82 -6.17 -3.03
C PHE A 89 17.23 -5.82 -4.46
N LYS A 90 16.23 -5.53 -5.33
CA LYS A 90 16.46 -5.20 -6.75
C LYS A 90 15.53 -4.10 -7.23
N VAL A 91 16.05 -3.16 -8.00
CA VAL A 91 15.21 -2.21 -8.74
C VAL A 91 14.56 -2.95 -9.90
N ALA A 92 13.21 -2.94 -9.95
CA ALA A 92 12.46 -3.56 -11.04
C ALA A 92 11.04 -2.98 -11.15
N GLU A 93 10.52 -2.96 -12.39
CA GLU A 93 9.12 -2.68 -12.66
C GLU A 93 8.27 -3.94 -12.44
N ALA A 94 7.06 -3.76 -11.91
CA ALA A 94 6.11 -4.87 -11.70
C ALA A 94 5.69 -5.57 -13.00
N THR A 95 5.82 -4.88 -14.13
CA THR A 95 5.48 -5.35 -15.48
C THR A 95 6.65 -5.94 -16.25
N ASP A 96 7.85 -6.02 -15.62
CA ASP A 96 9.07 -6.58 -16.20
C ASP A 96 9.97 -7.11 -15.07
N ILE A 97 9.59 -8.25 -14.51
CA ILE A 97 10.22 -8.85 -13.33
C ILE A 97 11.51 -9.60 -13.75
N PRO A 98 12.68 -9.25 -13.17
CA PRO A 98 13.97 -9.83 -13.56
C PRO A 98 14.21 -11.22 -12.92
N LEU A 99 13.22 -12.09 -13.03
CA LEU A 99 13.27 -13.49 -12.60
C LEU A 99 12.88 -14.42 -13.74
N ALA A 100 13.45 -15.62 -13.73
CA ALA A 100 13.08 -16.67 -14.67
C ALA A 100 11.64 -17.16 -14.45
N ASP A 101 11.04 -17.76 -15.48
CA ASP A 101 9.77 -18.43 -15.38
C ASP A 101 9.82 -19.54 -14.32
N ALA A 102 8.73 -19.74 -13.61
CA ALA A 102 8.57 -20.81 -12.60
C ALA A 102 9.73 -20.86 -11.58
N SER A 103 10.14 -19.70 -11.05
CA SER A 103 11.31 -19.58 -10.16
C SER A 103 10.97 -19.40 -8.67
N VAL A 104 9.74 -19.00 -8.32
CA VAL A 104 9.31 -18.75 -6.94
C VAL A 104 8.03 -19.49 -6.57
N ASP A 105 7.81 -19.70 -5.28
CA ASP A 105 6.61 -20.38 -4.77
C ASP A 105 5.50 -19.37 -4.45
N TRP A 106 5.91 -18.15 -4.03
CA TRP A 106 5.02 -17.05 -3.64
C TRP A 106 5.40 -15.75 -4.31
N VAL A 107 4.39 -15.05 -4.80
CA VAL A 107 4.52 -13.65 -5.22
C VAL A 107 3.60 -12.81 -4.39
N VAL A 108 4.13 -11.77 -3.76
CA VAL A 108 3.34 -10.87 -2.91
C VAL A 108 3.54 -9.41 -3.27
N SER A 109 2.53 -8.58 -2.97
CA SER A 109 2.60 -7.14 -3.14
C SER A 109 1.74 -6.42 -2.09
N ALA A 110 2.25 -5.33 -1.56
CA ALA A 110 1.63 -4.60 -0.47
C ALA A 110 1.40 -3.13 -0.83
N LEU A 111 0.13 -2.72 -0.99
CA LEU A 111 -0.28 -1.31 -1.20
C LEU A 111 0.32 -0.66 -2.47
N VAL A 112 0.61 -1.46 -3.49
CA VAL A 112 1.31 -1.04 -4.71
C VAL A 112 0.44 -1.18 -5.95
N LEU A 113 -0.41 -2.22 -6.03
CA LEU A 113 -1.12 -2.58 -7.25
C LEU A 113 -1.99 -1.44 -7.81
N ASN A 114 -2.52 -0.58 -6.95
CA ASN A 114 -3.29 0.60 -7.36
C ASN A 114 -2.46 1.64 -8.13
N PHE A 115 -1.14 1.69 -7.90
CA PHE A 115 -0.23 2.60 -8.60
C PHE A 115 0.36 2.03 -9.88
N ILE A 116 0.13 0.74 -10.19
CA ILE A 116 0.62 0.11 -11.41
C ILE A 116 -0.36 0.44 -12.55
N PRO A 117 0.06 1.12 -13.64
CA PRO A 117 -0.85 1.46 -14.74
C PRO A 117 -1.43 0.22 -15.41
N ASP A 118 -0.60 -0.71 -15.83
CA ASP A 118 -1.00 -1.98 -16.45
C ASP A 118 -1.01 -3.13 -15.44
N LYS A 119 -2.13 -3.23 -14.72
CA LYS A 119 -2.33 -4.22 -13.66
C LYS A 119 -2.40 -5.65 -14.20
N LEU A 120 -2.99 -5.82 -15.39
CA LEU A 120 -3.09 -7.16 -15.99
C LEU A 120 -1.73 -7.69 -16.39
N LYS A 121 -0.88 -6.84 -16.97
CA LYS A 121 0.50 -7.22 -17.27
C LYS A 121 1.31 -7.55 -16.02
N ALA A 122 1.11 -6.81 -14.93
CA ALA A 122 1.77 -7.14 -13.65
C ALA A 122 1.30 -8.49 -13.10
N LEU A 123 0.01 -8.81 -13.20
CA LEU A 123 -0.54 -10.11 -12.79
C LEU A 123 -0.05 -11.25 -13.71
N ASP A 124 0.13 -11.00 -15.02
CA ASP A 124 0.75 -11.95 -15.95
C ASP A 124 2.20 -12.23 -15.58
N GLU A 125 2.98 -11.21 -15.19
CA GLU A 125 4.35 -11.38 -14.71
C GLU A 125 4.39 -12.16 -13.38
N MET A 126 3.48 -11.88 -12.44
CA MET A 126 3.33 -12.67 -11.22
C MET A 126 3.08 -14.14 -11.55
N ARG A 127 2.17 -14.43 -12.50
CA ARG A 127 1.88 -15.78 -12.98
C ARG A 127 3.09 -16.44 -13.63
N ARG A 128 3.82 -15.71 -14.48
CA ARG A 128 5.00 -16.22 -15.20
C ARG A 128 6.09 -16.72 -14.26
N VAL A 129 6.40 -15.97 -13.22
CA VAL A 129 7.48 -16.32 -12.29
C VAL A 129 7.09 -17.37 -11.26
N LEU A 130 5.79 -17.59 -11.03
CA LEU A 130 5.30 -18.62 -10.12
C LEU A 130 5.53 -20.03 -10.66
N ARG A 131 6.03 -20.91 -9.80
CA ARG A 131 6.06 -22.35 -10.05
C ARG A 131 4.64 -22.91 -10.21
N PRO A 132 4.49 -24.08 -10.85
CA PRO A 132 3.22 -24.79 -10.85
C PRO A 132 2.68 -24.94 -9.41
N ASN A 133 1.41 -24.60 -9.19
CA ASN A 133 0.75 -24.52 -7.88
C ASN A 133 1.23 -23.41 -6.94
N GLY A 134 2.11 -22.51 -7.39
CA GLY A 134 2.49 -21.31 -6.65
C GLY A 134 1.28 -20.38 -6.41
N THR A 135 1.42 -19.47 -5.49
CA THR A 135 0.34 -18.57 -5.06
C THR A 135 0.79 -17.12 -5.19
N ALA A 136 -0.07 -16.28 -5.77
CA ALA A 136 0.07 -14.84 -5.65
C ALA A 136 -0.87 -14.32 -4.56
N ALA A 137 -0.41 -13.31 -3.80
CA ALA A 137 -1.25 -12.62 -2.85
C ALA A 137 -0.86 -11.14 -2.77
N PHE A 138 -1.85 -10.27 -2.63
CA PHE A 138 -1.60 -8.85 -2.49
C PHE A 138 -2.68 -8.20 -1.64
N TYR A 139 -2.43 -6.96 -1.21
CA TYR A 139 -3.46 -6.15 -0.58
C TYR A 139 -3.36 -4.69 -1.00
N VAL A 140 -4.51 -4.02 -0.99
CA VAL A 140 -4.66 -2.59 -1.25
C VAL A 140 -5.55 -1.97 -0.18
N TRP A 141 -5.38 -0.67 0.10
CA TRP A 141 -6.32 0.02 0.97
C TRP A 141 -7.71 0.08 0.35
N ASP A 142 -8.73 -0.02 1.18
CA ASP A 142 -10.13 0.21 0.80
C ASP A 142 -10.40 1.72 0.75
N TYR A 143 -10.10 2.34 -0.38
CA TYR A 143 -10.37 3.76 -0.56
C TYR A 143 -11.86 4.04 -0.86
N PRO A 144 -12.52 3.34 -1.82
CA PRO A 144 -13.87 3.71 -2.25
C PRO A 144 -14.93 3.62 -1.17
N SER A 145 -14.78 2.69 -0.22
CA SER A 145 -15.76 2.49 0.86
C SER A 145 -15.42 3.26 2.15
N GLY A 146 -14.44 4.17 2.10
CA GLY A 146 -13.98 4.92 3.27
C GLY A 146 -13.28 4.05 4.33
N GLY A 147 -12.81 2.87 3.94
CA GLY A 147 -12.10 1.95 4.83
C GLY A 147 -10.78 2.51 5.33
N MET A 148 -10.13 3.40 4.58
CA MET A 148 -9.00 4.17 5.05
C MET A 148 -9.48 5.52 5.60
N GLY A 149 -10.11 5.50 6.77
CA GLY A 149 -10.81 6.65 7.36
C GLY A 149 -9.96 7.89 7.58
N PHE A 150 -8.66 7.73 7.82
CA PHE A 150 -7.68 8.81 7.93
C PHE A 150 -7.56 9.60 6.61
N ILE A 151 -7.50 8.92 5.47
CA ILE A 151 -7.42 9.52 4.13
C ILE A 151 -8.80 10.05 3.71
N ASP A 152 -9.86 9.28 3.94
CA ASP A 152 -11.24 9.64 3.61
C ASP A 152 -11.67 10.95 4.33
N ALA A 153 -11.37 11.08 5.62
CA ALA A 153 -11.67 12.31 6.38
C ALA A 153 -10.94 13.52 5.81
N PHE A 154 -9.67 13.33 5.41
CA PHE A 154 -8.86 14.38 4.80
C PHE A 154 -9.47 14.86 3.47
N TRP A 155 -9.69 13.96 2.51
CA TRP A 155 -10.17 14.35 1.19
C TRP A 155 -11.60 14.91 1.20
N LYS A 156 -12.49 14.36 2.03
CA LYS A 156 -13.82 14.93 2.22
C LYS A 156 -13.79 16.36 2.78
N SER A 157 -12.79 16.67 3.60
CA SER A 157 -12.61 18.01 4.14
C SER A 157 -11.93 18.94 3.12
N ALA A 158 -10.96 18.44 2.38
CA ALA A 158 -10.32 19.19 1.29
C ALA A 158 -11.34 19.55 0.21
N ALA A 159 -12.17 18.61 -0.24
CA ALA A 159 -13.21 18.84 -1.25
C ALA A 159 -14.31 19.81 -0.80
N ALA A 160 -14.58 19.91 0.51
CA ALA A 160 -15.55 20.88 1.05
C ALA A 160 -15.04 22.33 0.94
N ILE A 161 -13.71 22.53 0.94
CA ILE A 161 -13.07 23.85 0.84
C ILE A 161 -12.69 24.16 -0.61
N ASP A 162 -12.24 23.14 -1.32
CA ASP A 162 -11.80 23.21 -2.71
C ASP A 162 -12.38 22.01 -3.47
N PRO A 163 -13.48 22.22 -4.24
CA PRO A 163 -14.11 21.13 -4.98
C PRO A 163 -13.19 20.42 -5.99
N GLU A 164 -12.13 21.08 -6.47
CA GLU A 164 -11.16 20.48 -7.39
C GLU A 164 -10.29 19.42 -6.67
N ALA A 165 -10.16 19.51 -5.36
CA ALA A 165 -9.42 18.51 -4.57
C ALA A 165 -10.06 17.11 -4.62
N ALA A 166 -11.36 17.00 -4.90
CA ALA A 166 -12.03 15.72 -5.08
C ALA A 166 -11.38 14.82 -6.14
N GLN A 167 -10.78 15.41 -7.20
CA GLN A 167 -10.09 14.66 -8.26
C GLN A 167 -8.79 14.00 -7.78
N LEU A 168 -8.25 14.42 -6.64
CA LEU A 168 -7.04 13.88 -6.04
C LEU A 168 -7.34 12.76 -5.04
N ASP A 169 -8.61 12.61 -4.63
CA ASP A 169 -9.05 11.57 -3.70
C ASP A 169 -8.76 10.18 -4.28
N GLU A 170 -8.07 9.35 -3.52
CA GLU A 170 -7.76 7.98 -3.90
C GLU A 170 -9.02 7.14 -4.14
N SER A 171 -10.16 7.48 -3.54
CA SER A 171 -11.44 6.80 -3.79
C SER A 171 -11.92 6.97 -5.22
N GLU A 172 -11.73 8.18 -5.80
CA GLU A 172 -12.06 8.49 -7.19
C GLU A 172 -11.01 7.95 -8.17
N ARG A 173 -9.74 7.97 -7.75
CA ARG A 173 -8.60 7.54 -8.58
C ARG A 173 -8.47 6.02 -8.67
N PHE A 174 -8.86 5.30 -7.62
CA PHE A 174 -8.70 3.84 -7.50
C PHE A 174 -10.02 3.13 -7.19
N PRO A 175 -11.06 3.30 -8.03
CA PRO A 175 -12.40 2.76 -7.74
C PRO A 175 -12.44 1.23 -7.69
N PHE A 176 -11.42 0.54 -8.22
CA PHE A 176 -11.31 -0.91 -8.15
C PHE A 176 -10.80 -1.43 -6.78
N CYS A 177 -10.29 -0.56 -5.90
CA CYS A 177 -9.78 -0.93 -4.56
C CYS A 177 -10.91 -1.27 -3.59
N GLN A 178 -11.82 -2.13 -4.02
CA GLN A 178 -12.94 -2.70 -3.28
C GLN A 178 -13.14 -4.15 -3.71
N LYS A 179 -13.86 -4.93 -2.91
CA LYS A 179 -13.98 -6.38 -3.11
C LYS A 179 -14.40 -6.75 -4.51
N GLU A 180 -15.44 -6.12 -5.05
CA GLU A 180 -16.00 -6.42 -6.37
C GLU A 180 -15.02 -6.05 -7.50
N GLY A 181 -14.31 -4.92 -7.38
CA GLY A 181 -13.32 -4.49 -8.35
C GLY A 181 -12.09 -5.41 -8.38
N LEU A 182 -11.64 -5.87 -7.20
CA LEU A 182 -10.53 -6.80 -7.08
C LEU A 182 -10.89 -8.20 -7.62
N ASP A 183 -12.11 -8.67 -7.34
CA ASP A 183 -12.61 -9.93 -7.86
C ASP A 183 -12.71 -9.89 -9.40
N GLN A 184 -13.18 -8.77 -9.97
CA GLN A 184 -13.20 -8.58 -11.43
C GLN A 184 -11.78 -8.59 -12.01
N LEU A 185 -10.84 -7.86 -11.40
CA LEU A 185 -9.44 -7.84 -11.82
C LEU A 185 -8.81 -9.24 -11.84
N CYS A 186 -9.07 -10.06 -10.81
CA CYS A 186 -8.58 -11.44 -10.74
C CYS A 186 -9.18 -12.31 -11.85
N ARG A 187 -10.48 -12.17 -12.15
CA ARG A 187 -11.12 -12.87 -13.27
C ARG A 187 -10.52 -12.46 -14.61
N ASP A 188 -10.30 -11.16 -14.83
CA ASP A 188 -9.72 -10.64 -16.08
C ASP A 188 -8.28 -11.13 -16.28
N ALA A 189 -7.52 -11.33 -15.18
CA ALA A 189 -6.21 -11.97 -15.20
C ALA A 189 -6.24 -13.49 -15.35
N GLY A 190 -7.42 -14.10 -15.49
CA GLY A 190 -7.59 -15.55 -15.67
C GLY A 190 -7.29 -16.38 -14.42
N ALA A 191 -7.39 -15.80 -13.22
CA ALA A 191 -7.28 -16.56 -11.98
C ALA A 191 -8.40 -17.57 -11.86
N THR A 192 -8.07 -18.79 -11.42
CA THR A 192 -9.02 -19.90 -11.30
C THR A 192 -9.48 -20.16 -9.87
N ASP A 193 -8.74 -19.62 -8.91
CA ASP A 193 -9.04 -19.70 -7.47
C ASP A 193 -8.68 -18.37 -6.84
N THR A 194 -9.66 -17.70 -6.24
CA THR A 194 -9.50 -16.36 -5.65
C THR A 194 -10.21 -16.31 -4.30
N GLU A 195 -9.48 -15.87 -3.29
CA GLU A 195 -10.01 -15.58 -1.95
C GLU A 195 -9.77 -14.09 -1.65
N ILE A 196 -10.81 -13.38 -1.22
CA ILE A 196 -10.73 -11.94 -0.90
C ILE A 196 -11.30 -11.72 0.50
N VAL A 197 -10.49 -11.14 1.40
CA VAL A 197 -10.86 -10.84 2.77
C VAL A 197 -10.54 -9.39 3.13
N ALA A 198 -11.27 -8.85 4.10
CA ALA A 198 -10.93 -7.58 4.74
C ALA A 198 -9.93 -7.83 5.88
N ILE A 199 -8.85 -7.06 5.92
CA ILE A 199 -7.95 -6.95 7.07
C ILE A 199 -8.17 -5.58 7.68
N GLU A 200 -8.59 -5.54 8.94
CA GLU A 200 -9.00 -4.31 9.61
C GLU A 200 -8.07 -3.98 10.77
N GLU A 201 -7.69 -2.73 10.83
CA GLU A 201 -6.96 -2.08 11.92
C GLU A 201 -7.60 -0.72 12.23
N GLU A 202 -7.13 -0.08 13.29
CA GLU A 202 -7.48 1.29 13.61
C GLU A 202 -6.25 2.19 13.50
N THR A 203 -6.45 3.36 12.85
CA THR A 203 -5.50 4.45 12.93
C THR A 203 -5.80 5.25 14.20
N ARG A 204 -4.89 5.22 15.18
CA ARG A 204 -5.04 5.91 16.47
C ARG A 204 -4.02 7.02 16.59
N PHE A 205 -4.53 8.20 16.95
CA PHE A 205 -3.73 9.39 17.20
C PHE A 205 -4.09 9.90 18.61
N PRO A 206 -3.10 10.32 19.41
CA PRO A 206 -3.36 10.78 20.79
C PRO A 206 -4.20 12.05 20.85
N ASP A 207 -4.10 12.89 19.82
CA ASP A 207 -4.83 14.14 19.66
C ASP A 207 -4.93 14.55 18.19
N PHE A 208 -5.61 15.65 17.94
CA PHE A 208 -5.78 16.18 16.58
C PHE A 208 -4.45 16.66 15.95
N GLU A 209 -3.52 17.22 16.72
CA GLU A 209 -2.22 17.65 16.19
C GLU A 209 -1.41 16.45 15.69
N ALA A 210 -1.43 15.35 16.41
CA ALA A 210 -0.80 14.10 15.96
C ALA A 210 -1.49 13.49 14.73
N PHE A 211 -2.80 13.72 14.54
CA PHE A 211 -3.52 13.38 13.31
C PHE A 211 -3.13 14.29 12.15
N TRP A 212 -3.03 15.60 12.37
CA TRP A 212 -2.71 16.58 11.33
C TRP A 212 -1.25 16.52 10.87
N HIS A 213 -0.32 16.31 11.80
CA HIS A 213 1.12 16.39 11.53
C HIS A 213 1.60 15.57 10.31
N PRO A 214 1.18 14.30 10.08
CA PRO A 214 1.59 13.52 8.91
C PRO A 214 1.29 14.22 7.57
N PHE A 215 0.20 14.97 7.48
CA PHE A 215 -0.16 15.69 6.25
C PHE A 215 0.77 16.88 5.94
N THR A 216 1.56 17.34 6.90
CA THR A 216 2.53 18.41 6.70
C THR A 216 3.90 17.93 6.20
N LEU A 217 4.13 16.61 6.11
CA LEU A 217 5.44 16.04 5.81
C LEU A 217 5.78 15.97 4.31
N GLY A 218 4.79 16.17 3.45
CA GLY A 218 4.97 16.32 2.00
C GLY A 218 5.29 15.02 1.23
N ALA A 219 5.08 13.84 1.84
CA ALA A 219 5.25 12.55 1.18
C ALA A 219 3.89 11.91 0.88
N GLY A 220 3.56 11.72 -0.40
CA GLY A 220 2.31 11.15 -0.87
C GLY A 220 1.24 12.18 -1.25
N PRO A 221 0.06 11.73 -1.78
CA PRO A 221 -0.93 12.62 -2.37
C PRO A 221 -1.47 13.70 -1.43
N ALA A 222 -2.03 13.34 -0.29
CA ALA A 222 -2.62 14.30 0.63
C ALA A 222 -1.59 15.26 1.25
N PRO A 223 -0.40 14.82 1.73
CA PRO A 223 0.66 15.74 2.15
C PRO A 223 1.19 16.65 1.03
N GLY A 224 1.28 16.12 -0.20
CA GLY A 224 1.64 16.91 -1.39
C GLY A 224 0.64 18.02 -1.67
N TYR A 225 -0.66 17.70 -1.57
CA TYR A 225 -1.74 18.67 -1.70
C TYR A 225 -1.63 19.77 -0.62
N VAL A 226 -1.49 19.42 0.67
CA VAL A 226 -1.31 20.41 1.74
C VAL A 226 -0.14 21.35 1.43
N LYS A 227 1.01 20.80 1.05
CA LYS A 227 2.20 21.59 0.70
C LYS A 227 1.97 22.54 -0.48
N SER A 228 1.05 22.23 -1.39
CA SER A 228 0.72 23.08 -2.54
C SER A 228 -0.19 24.26 -2.20
N LEU A 229 -0.85 24.22 -1.03
CA LEU A 229 -1.77 25.26 -0.59
C LEU A 229 -1.05 26.45 0.03
N PRO A 230 -1.57 27.69 -0.15
CA PRO A 230 -1.17 28.85 0.69
C PRO A 230 -1.48 28.60 2.17
N ASP A 231 -0.70 29.20 3.07
CA ASP A 231 -0.83 29.01 4.53
C ASP A 231 -2.26 29.24 5.05
N GLU A 232 -2.96 30.24 4.54
CA GLU A 232 -4.36 30.51 4.90
C GLU A 232 -5.28 29.33 4.56
N ARG A 233 -5.08 28.72 3.38
CA ARG A 233 -5.85 27.56 2.96
C ARG A 233 -5.50 26.30 3.75
N GLN A 234 -4.23 26.12 4.09
CA GLN A 234 -3.80 25.05 4.99
C GLN A 234 -4.48 25.16 6.35
N GLN A 235 -4.54 26.36 6.92
CA GLN A 235 -5.20 26.62 8.20
C GLN A 235 -6.72 26.36 8.10
N MET A 236 -7.38 26.81 7.04
CA MET A 236 -8.81 26.53 6.81
C MET A 236 -9.10 25.04 6.75
N LEU A 237 -8.24 24.25 6.08
CA LEU A 237 -8.40 22.79 6.00
C LEU A 237 -8.19 22.14 7.36
N LYS A 238 -7.17 22.59 8.10
CA LYS A 238 -6.90 22.12 9.45
C LYS A 238 -8.08 22.37 10.39
N ASP A 239 -8.63 23.58 10.38
CA ASP A 239 -9.76 23.97 11.22
C ASP A 239 -11.01 23.15 10.87
N HIS A 240 -11.31 22.97 9.57
CA HIS A 240 -12.44 22.17 9.13
C HIS A 240 -12.32 20.70 9.56
N LEU A 241 -11.13 20.11 9.47
CA LEU A 241 -10.86 18.76 9.98
C LEU A 241 -11.00 18.67 11.50
N ALA A 242 -10.51 19.67 12.24
CA ALA A 242 -10.64 19.73 13.69
C ALA A 242 -12.09 19.80 14.13
N ASP A 243 -12.92 20.62 13.47
CA ASP A 243 -14.36 20.71 13.74
C ASP A 243 -15.08 19.39 13.47
N LYS A 244 -14.69 18.68 12.40
CA LYS A 244 -15.33 17.43 11.98
C LYS A 244 -14.95 16.24 12.86
N LEU A 245 -13.69 16.17 13.30
CA LEU A 245 -13.17 15.02 14.07
C LEU A 245 -13.21 15.25 15.58
N GLY A 246 -13.47 16.49 16.03
CA GLY A 246 -13.35 16.91 17.42
C GLY A 246 -11.91 17.29 17.76
N ALA A 247 -11.68 18.55 18.08
CA ALA A 247 -10.33 19.08 18.36
C ALA A 247 -9.75 18.59 19.69
N SER A 248 -10.59 18.05 20.59
CA SER A 248 -10.18 17.63 21.93
C SER A 248 -10.26 16.11 22.10
N GLY A 249 -9.12 15.49 22.35
CA GLY A 249 -9.02 14.07 22.66
C GLY A 249 -8.45 13.20 21.53
N PRO A 250 -8.36 11.89 21.75
CA PRO A 250 -7.83 10.93 20.78
C PRO A 250 -8.71 10.84 19.54
N VAL A 251 -8.07 10.74 18.36
CA VAL A 251 -8.74 10.45 17.09
C VAL A 251 -8.51 8.98 16.75
N SER A 252 -9.59 8.23 16.53
CA SER A 252 -9.53 6.83 16.09
C SER A 252 -10.40 6.65 14.85
N LEU A 253 -9.81 6.13 13.77
CA LEU A 253 -10.45 5.96 12.48
C LEU A 253 -10.14 4.57 11.92
N PRO A 254 -11.04 3.97 11.11
CA PRO A 254 -10.79 2.66 10.52
C PRO A 254 -9.61 2.68 9.55
N ALA A 255 -8.89 1.55 9.48
CA ALA A 255 -7.93 1.25 8.45
C ALA A 255 -8.21 -0.17 7.94
N ARG A 256 -8.89 -0.27 6.80
CA ARG A 256 -9.21 -1.53 6.14
C ARG A 256 -8.42 -1.68 4.86
N ALA A 257 -7.80 -2.85 4.70
CA ALA A 257 -7.20 -3.29 3.47
C ALA A 257 -7.97 -4.50 2.93
N TRP A 258 -8.16 -4.55 1.62
CA TRP A 258 -8.63 -5.75 0.93
C TRP A 258 -7.44 -6.61 0.55
N ALA A 259 -7.36 -7.80 1.13
CA ALA A 259 -6.33 -8.79 0.85
C ALA A 259 -6.88 -9.85 -0.11
N VAL A 260 -6.09 -10.16 -1.12
CA VAL A 260 -6.40 -11.09 -2.20
C VAL A 260 -5.35 -12.19 -2.21
N LYS A 261 -5.78 -13.44 -2.30
CA LYS A 261 -4.95 -14.62 -2.57
C LYS A 261 -5.52 -15.33 -3.80
N LEU A 262 -4.68 -15.62 -4.79
CA LEU A 262 -5.13 -16.15 -6.07
C LEU A 262 -4.14 -17.17 -6.63
N LYS A 263 -4.67 -18.07 -7.47
CA LYS A 263 -3.92 -19.09 -8.20
C LYS A 263 -4.38 -19.17 -9.65
N TRP A 264 -3.46 -19.59 -10.49
CA TRP A 264 -3.72 -19.99 -11.88
C TRP A 264 -3.48 -21.50 -12.01
N ARG A 265 -4.40 -22.19 -12.68
CA ARG A 265 -4.28 -23.62 -13.02
C ARG A 265 -3.67 -23.81 -14.39
#